data_4cd6cc587fff280ea54f5906aa58f2b3
#
_entry.id   4cd6cc587fff280ea54f5906aa58f2b3
#
_cell.length_a   1.000
_cell.length_b   1.000
_cell.length_c   1.000
_cell.angle_alpha   90.00
_cell.angle_beta   90.00
_cell.angle_gamma   90.00
#
_symmetry.space_group_name_H-M   'P 1'
#
loop_
_entity.id
_entity.type
_entity.pdbx_description
1 polymer ?
#
loop_
_entity_poly.entity_id
_entity_poly.type
_entity_poly.pdbx_seq_one_letter_code
_entity_poly.pdbx_strand_id
1 'polypeptide(L)'
;MFKLFKRLTKPRNENSLRFKQEMAERMNGKHIKYVTERQDDGMDIVIGHDGCLAVRDGELIVLSDGVVKFRVKIPEMTASELMSLEGIILSGPDAEHDNVYRTVIAYYKYYR
;
A
#
# COMPACT_ATOMS: atom_id res chain seq x y z
N MET A 1 32.02 15.95 -4.35
CA MET A 1 31.75 15.38 -5.59
C MET A 1 31.23 14.01 -5.54
N PHE A 2 31.99 13.13 -5.05
CA PHE A 2 31.58 11.77 -4.97
C PHE A 2 30.31 11.57 -4.14
N LYS A 3 30.20 12.29 -3.06
CA LYS A 3 29.02 12.22 -2.24
C LYS A 3 27.78 12.68 -2.97
N LEU A 4 27.92 13.73 -3.74
CA LEU A 4 26.81 14.23 -4.50
C LEU A 4 26.35 13.22 -5.53
N PHE A 5 27.31 12.61 -6.21
CA PHE A 5 27.00 11.62 -7.19
C PHE A 5 26.26 10.43 -6.57
N LYS A 6 26.74 10.00 -5.42
CA LYS A 6 26.12 8.90 -4.73
C LYS A 6 24.69 9.22 -4.35
N ARG A 7 24.42 10.45 -3.92
CA ARG A 7 23.09 10.84 -3.57
C ARG A 7 22.16 10.85 -4.77
N LEU A 8 22.67 11.27 -5.91
CA LEU A 8 21.89 11.31 -7.12
C LEU A 8 21.53 9.94 -7.64
N THR A 9 22.45 8.99 -7.51
CA THR A 9 22.24 7.67 -8.04
C THR A 9 21.59 6.73 -7.05
N LYS A 10 21.54 7.12 -5.80
CA LYS A 10 20.97 6.26 -4.79
C LYS A 10 19.47 6.13 -4.99
N PRO A 11 18.97 4.93 -5.18
CA PRO A 11 17.54 4.75 -5.35
C PRO A 11 16.84 5.10 -4.05
N ARG A 12 15.57 5.42 -4.18
CA ARG A 12 14.77 5.71 -3.03
C ARG A 12 14.70 4.48 -2.15
N ASN A 13 14.98 4.68 -0.87
CA ASN A 13 14.94 3.60 0.09
C ASN A 13 13.50 3.36 0.50
N GLU A 14 12.92 2.25 0.06
CA GLU A 14 11.53 1.96 0.34
C GLU A 14 11.25 1.69 1.79
N ASN A 15 12.30 1.48 2.59
CA ASN A 15 12.11 1.27 4.01
C ASN A 15 12.25 2.54 4.83
N SER A 16 12.59 3.67 4.20
CA SER A 16 12.72 4.90 4.95
C SER A 16 11.34 5.43 5.31
N LEU A 17 11.24 6.04 6.48
CA LEU A 17 9.99 6.60 6.93
C LEU A 17 9.50 7.69 5.98
N ARG A 18 10.43 8.51 5.48
CA ARG A 18 10.07 9.57 4.56
C ARG A 18 9.43 9.04 3.29
N PHE A 19 10.00 7.98 2.74
CA PHE A 19 9.44 7.37 1.54
C PHE A 19 8.03 6.83 1.81
N LYS A 20 7.86 6.17 2.95
CA LYS A 20 6.56 5.61 3.32
C LYS A 20 5.52 6.71 3.50
N GLN A 21 5.90 7.81 4.11
CA GLN A 21 4.99 8.91 4.31
C GLN A 21 4.60 9.57 2.98
N GLU A 22 5.57 9.74 2.08
CA GLU A 22 5.28 10.31 0.78
C GLU A 22 4.37 9.41 -0.03
N MET A 23 4.61 8.11 0.03
CA MET A 23 3.74 7.16 -0.66
C MET A 23 2.33 7.22 -0.12
N ALA A 24 2.20 7.24 1.20
CA ALA A 24 0.88 7.29 1.82
C ALA A 24 0.13 8.54 1.42
N GLU A 25 0.82 9.68 1.39
CA GLU A 25 0.16 10.93 1.03
C GLU A 25 -0.30 10.93 -0.41
N ARG A 26 0.49 10.33 -1.31
CA ARG A 26 0.07 10.21 -2.70
C ARG A 26 -1.14 9.30 -2.85
N MET A 27 -1.25 8.33 -1.98
CA MET A 27 -2.36 7.38 -2.04
C MET A 27 -3.62 7.90 -1.36
N ASN A 28 -3.47 8.91 -0.51
CA ASN A 28 -4.61 9.41 0.27
C ASN A 28 -5.72 9.92 -0.64
N GLY A 29 -6.90 9.36 -0.48
CA GLY A 29 -8.05 9.73 -1.29
C GLY A 29 -8.13 9.03 -2.64
N LYS A 30 -7.18 8.16 -2.94
CA LYS A 30 -7.18 7.48 -4.22
C LYS A 30 -8.31 6.46 -4.28
N HIS A 31 -9.08 6.53 -5.35
CA HIS A 31 -10.18 5.60 -5.55
C HIS A 31 -9.66 4.26 -6.04
N ILE A 32 -10.20 3.17 -5.54
CA ILE A 32 -9.81 1.84 -5.97
C ILE A 32 -11.02 1.07 -6.47
N LYS A 33 -10.77 0.19 -7.44
CA LYS A 33 -11.83 -0.60 -8.06
C LYS A 33 -12.02 -1.93 -7.36
N TYR A 34 -10.93 -2.53 -6.90
CA TYR A 34 -11.02 -3.75 -6.11
C TYR A 34 -9.71 -3.96 -5.38
N VAL A 35 -9.74 -4.84 -4.40
CA VAL A 35 -8.58 -5.16 -3.60
C VAL A 35 -8.48 -6.66 -3.47
N THR A 36 -7.25 -7.18 -3.57
CA THR A 36 -6.98 -8.60 -3.40
C THR A 36 -6.05 -8.80 -2.23
N GLU A 37 -6.02 -9.99 -1.70
CA GLU A 37 -5.08 -10.35 -0.65
C GLU A 37 -4.25 -11.53 -1.10
N ARG A 38 -2.94 -11.44 -0.88
CA ARG A 38 -2.02 -12.52 -1.23
C ARG A 38 -2.08 -13.60 -0.18
N GLN A 39 -2.26 -14.82 -0.64
CA GLN A 39 -2.33 -15.97 0.24
C GLN A 39 -0.96 -16.61 0.39
N ASP A 40 -0.83 -17.52 1.36
CA ASP A 40 0.45 -18.18 1.63
C ASP A 40 0.96 -18.97 0.44
N ASP A 41 0.06 -19.44 -0.41
CA ASP A 41 0.44 -20.21 -1.59
C ASP A 41 0.78 -19.31 -2.78
N GLY A 42 0.79 -18.00 -2.58
CA GLY A 42 1.11 -17.06 -3.65
C GLY A 42 -0.06 -16.66 -4.51
N MET A 43 -1.23 -17.21 -4.28
CA MET A 43 -2.42 -16.84 -5.02
C MET A 43 -3.05 -15.59 -4.42
N ASP A 44 -3.69 -14.80 -5.27
CA ASP A 44 -4.39 -13.60 -4.83
C ASP A 44 -5.90 -13.85 -4.89
N ILE A 45 -6.60 -13.46 -3.84
CA ILE A 45 -8.05 -13.56 -3.83
C ILE A 45 -8.65 -12.17 -3.66
N VAL A 46 -9.76 -11.93 -4.31
CA VAL A 46 -10.45 -10.65 -4.20
C VAL A 46 -11.15 -10.58 -2.84
N ILE A 47 -10.88 -9.54 -2.07
CA ILE A 47 -11.51 -9.38 -0.77
C ILE A 47 -12.43 -8.17 -0.70
N GLY A 48 -12.50 -7.36 -1.75
CA GLY A 48 -13.40 -6.23 -1.76
C GLY A 48 -13.44 -5.53 -3.10
N HIS A 49 -14.49 -4.76 -3.30
CA HIS A 49 -14.70 -3.97 -4.51
C HIS A 49 -15.00 -2.53 -4.10
N ASP A 50 -14.72 -1.60 -5.02
CA ASP A 50 -15.06 -0.19 -4.89
C ASP A 50 -14.78 0.40 -3.52
N GLY A 51 -13.78 1.21 -3.47
CA GLY A 51 -13.42 1.87 -2.24
C GLY A 51 -12.38 2.94 -2.48
N CYS A 52 -11.61 3.19 -1.45
CA CYS A 52 -10.57 4.19 -1.54
C CYS A 52 -9.47 3.90 -0.53
N LEU A 53 -8.34 4.57 -0.75
CA LEU A 53 -7.25 4.59 0.21
C LEU A 53 -7.34 5.90 0.97
N ALA A 54 -7.07 5.86 2.26
CA ALA A 54 -7.15 7.06 3.09
C ALA A 54 -6.01 7.04 4.11
N VAL A 55 -5.54 8.23 4.45
CA VAL A 55 -4.54 8.38 5.50
C VAL A 55 -5.22 9.06 6.67
N ARG A 56 -5.12 8.45 7.85
CA ARG A 56 -5.72 9.01 9.05
C ARG A 56 -4.89 8.60 10.26
N ASP A 57 -4.53 9.57 11.08
CA ASP A 57 -3.83 9.32 12.34
C ASP A 57 -2.58 8.47 12.18
N GLY A 58 -1.81 8.74 11.12
CA GLY A 58 -0.55 8.03 10.90
C GLY A 58 -0.71 6.64 10.33
N GLU A 59 -1.89 6.29 9.86
CA GLU A 59 -2.16 4.98 9.28
C GLU A 59 -2.69 5.10 7.88
N LEU A 60 -2.36 4.12 7.05
CA LEU A 60 -2.95 4.00 5.72
C LEU A 60 -4.05 2.96 5.80
N ILE A 61 -5.22 3.34 5.31
CA ILE A 61 -6.43 2.55 5.45
C ILE A 61 -6.95 2.18 4.06
N VAL A 62 -7.25 0.91 3.88
CA VAL A 62 -7.89 0.42 2.66
C VAL A 62 -9.36 0.20 2.97
N LEU A 63 -10.21 1.01 2.36
CA LEU A 63 -11.65 0.91 2.53
C LEU A 63 -12.25 0.28 1.28
N SER A 64 -13.15 -0.65 1.48
CA SER A 64 -13.81 -1.32 0.36
C SER A 64 -15.12 -1.88 0.85
N ASP A 65 -16.15 -1.76 0.02
CA ASP A 65 -17.49 -2.24 0.39
C ASP A 65 -17.99 -1.67 1.69
N GLY A 66 -17.55 -0.44 2.00
CA GLY A 66 -18.01 0.24 3.20
C GLY A 66 -17.34 -0.18 4.48
N VAL A 67 -16.30 -1.01 4.42
CA VAL A 67 -15.60 -1.46 5.62
C VAL A 67 -14.11 -1.33 5.43
N VAL A 68 -13.40 -1.30 6.56
CA VAL A 68 -11.94 -1.28 6.55
C VAL A 68 -11.44 -2.69 6.29
N LYS A 69 -10.78 -2.88 5.14
CA LYS A 69 -10.23 -4.18 4.79
C LYS A 69 -8.82 -4.36 5.29
N PHE A 70 -8.08 -3.27 5.46
CA PHE A 70 -6.68 -3.31 5.85
C PHE A 70 -6.33 -1.96 6.44
N ARG A 71 -5.60 -1.96 7.55
CA ARG A 71 -5.18 -0.73 8.19
C ARG A 71 -3.77 -0.95 8.76
N VAL A 72 -2.82 -0.17 8.28
CA VAL A 72 -1.43 -0.37 8.65
C VAL A 72 -0.82 0.95 9.08
N LYS A 73 -0.02 0.90 10.14
CA LYS A 73 0.72 2.08 10.58
C LYS A 73 1.79 2.39 9.54
N ILE A 74 1.86 3.65 9.13
CA ILE A 74 2.76 4.03 8.05
C ILE A 74 4.21 3.63 8.32
N PRO A 75 4.76 3.79 9.53
CA PRO A 75 6.14 3.35 9.76
C PRO A 75 6.35 1.85 9.60
N GLU A 76 5.30 1.05 9.74
CA GLU A 76 5.40 -0.39 9.63
C GLU A 76 4.99 -0.92 8.27
N MET A 77 4.61 -0.03 7.38
CA MET A 77 4.08 -0.37 6.08
C MET A 77 5.19 -0.58 5.06
N THR A 78 4.97 -1.52 4.15
CA THR A 78 5.74 -1.61 2.93
C THR A 78 4.79 -1.33 1.78
N ALA A 79 5.13 -0.38 0.93
CA ALA A 79 4.27 0.02 -0.17
C ALA A 79 5.07 0.04 -1.45
N SER A 80 4.51 -0.55 -2.51
CA SER A 80 5.19 -0.64 -3.78
C SER A 80 4.16 -0.58 -4.90
N GLU A 81 4.34 0.33 -5.84
CA GLU A 81 3.43 0.43 -6.97
C GLU A 81 3.63 -0.72 -7.93
N LEU A 82 2.55 -1.17 -8.54
CA LEU A 82 2.64 -2.17 -9.59
C LEU A 82 3.39 -1.58 -10.78
N MET A 83 4.07 -2.42 -11.53
CA MET A 83 4.82 -1.95 -12.69
C MET A 83 3.91 -1.30 -13.72
N SER A 84 2.66 -1.71 -13.78
CA SER A 84 1.69 -1.12 -14.68
C SER A 84 1.17 0.24 -14.19
N LEU A 85 1.50 0.60 -12.95
CA LEU A 85 1.01 1.82 -12.29
C LEU A 85 -0.51 1.81 -12.11
N GLU A 86 -1.12 0.62 -12.13
CA GLU A 86 -2.56 0.51 -11.99
C GLU A 86 -2.98 0.05 -10.62
N GLY A 87 -2.04 -0.01 -9.68
CA GLY A 87 -2.35 -0.41 -8.34
C GLY A 87 -1.14 -0.31 -7.44
N ILE A 88 -1.33 -0.65 -6.19
CA ILE A 88 -0.27 -0.58 -5.19
C ILE A 88 -0.33 -1.83 -4.31
N ILE A 89 0.85 -2.36 -4.00
CA ILE A 89 0.99 -3.49 -3.09
C ILE A 89 1.32 -2.94 -1.72
N LEU A 90 0.54 -3.33 -0.73
CA LEU A 90 0.71 -2.88 0.64
C LEU A 90 0.89 -4.07 1.55
N SER A 91 1.90 -4.00 2.42
CA SER A 91 2.17 -5.08 3.36
C SER A 91 2.44 -4.51 4.73
N GLY A 92 2.11 -5.26 5.75
CA GLY A 92 2.40 -4.89 7.10
C GLY A 92 1.43 -5.51 8.08
N PRO A 93 1.62 -5.23 9.39
CA PRO A 93 0.68 -5.70 10.41
C PRO A 93 -0.63 -4.96 10.26
N ASP A 94 -1.71 -5.72 10.14
CA ASP A 94 -3.04 -5.15 9.94
C ASP A 94 -3.65 -4.81 11.30
N ALA A 95 -3.63 -3.52 11.65
CA ALA A 95 -4.13 -3.08 12.94
C ALA A 95 -5.62 -3.29 13.10
N GLU A 96 -6.34 -3.50 12.01
CA GLU A 96 -7.77 -3.77 12.07
C GLU A 96 -8.03 -5.22 12.43
N HIS A 97 -7.07 -6.12 12.19
CA HIS A 97 -7.23 -7.55 12.38
C HIS A 97 -6.09 -8.11 13.22
N ASP A 98 -5.98 -7.62 14.45
CA ASP A 98 -5.06 -8.14 15.47
C ASP A 98 -3.59 -8.11 15.07
N ASN A 99 -3.22 -7.13 14.23
CA ASN A 99 -1.83 -6.94 13.79
C ASN A 99 -1.24 -8.15 13.07
N VAL A 100 -2.09 -8.94 12.43
CA VAL A 100 -1.62 -10.03 11.59
C VAL A 100 -0.97 -9.43 10.35
N TYR A 101 0.20 -9.96 9.98
CA TYR A 101 0.90 -9.45 8.80
C TYR A 101 0.17 -9.91 7.54
N ARG A 102 -0.17 -8.96 6.71
CA ARG A 102 -0.92 -9.25 5.49
C ARG A 102 -0.34 -8.48 4.31
N THR A 103 -0.55 -8.99 3.13
CA THR A 103 -0.19 -8.30 1.89
C THR A 103 -1.47 -8.17 1.06
N VAL A 104 -1.83 -6.93 0.77
CA VAL A 104 -2.99 -6.65 -0.05
C VAL A 104 -2.57 -5.81 -1.25
N ILE A 105 -3.33 -5.92 -2.33
CA ILE A 105 -3.07 -5.17 -3.55
C ILE A 105 -4.34 -4.41 -3.89
N ALA A 106 -4.22 -3.10 -3.94
CA ALA A 106 -5.34 -2.22 -4.27
C ALA A 106 -5.21 -1.80 -5.73
N TYR A 107 -6.21 -2.06 -6.52
CA TYR A 107 -6.18 -1.78 -7.95
C TYR A 107 -7.03 -0.56 -8.28
N TYR A 108 -6.46 0.36 -9.05
CA TYR A 108 -7.16 1.58 -9.45
C TYR A 108 -8.06 1.34 -10.66
N LYS A 109 -7.82 0.26 -11.37
CA LYS A 109 -8.57 -0.09 -12.58
C LYS A 109 -8.95 -1.55 -12.54
N TYR A 110 -10.00 -1.88 -13.27
CA TYR A 110 -10.34 -3.28 -13.46
C TYR A 110 -9.41 -3.88 -14.50
N TYR A 111 -8.96 -5.09 -14.23
CA TYR A 111 -8.22 -5.83 -15.24
C TYR A 111 -9.22 -6.57 -16.11
N ARG A 112 -8.78 -6.82 -17.34
CA ARG A 112 -9.60 -7.52 -18.28
C ARG A 112 -9.06 -8.88 -18.57
#